data_5edbb226044bdd57d930c949b2005ef6
#
_entry.id   5edbb226044bdd57d930c949b2005ef6
#
_cell.length_a   1.000
_cell.length_b   1.000
_cell.length_c   1.000
_cell.angle_alpha   90.00
_cell.angle_beta   90.00
_cell.angle_gamma   90.00
#
_symmetry.space_group_name_H-M   'P 1'
#
loop_
_entity.id
_entity.type
_entity.pdbx_description
1 polymer ?
#
loop_
_entity_poly.entity_id
_entity_poly.type
_entity_poly.pdbx_seq_one_letter_code
_entity_poly.pdbx_strand_id
1 'polypeptide(L)'
;MGQILHGSARTTEAVCRAIQHSQESLRVLAKRYGIKQKTVAKWKRRTAVKDLPTGPKDAHSTTLSIEEEAIVVAFRRHTLLPLDDCLYALQATIRHLTRSSLHRCLQRHEISRLPEVTGDKEPKKKFKTYPIGYFHIDIAEVRTAEGNLYLYLAIDRTSKFAFVQLVTKTGRTSASAFLVALISAVPYKIHTVLTDSGIQFTFPPRYADGPTATYMMHMFDMRCLENGIEHRLTKIKHPWTNGQVERMNRTIKEATVKRYRYDSHAQLTAHLHDFVDAYNYGRRLKTLRGLTPYEYICKIWATEPKRFKLNPHHQIPGLRSSNKMGFGAFRFA
;
A
#
# COMPACT_ATOMS: atom_id res chain seq x y z
N MET A 1 5.83 17.07 -30.37
CA MET A 1 5.03 15.86 -30.66
C MET A 1 3.98 16.24 -31.69
N GLY A 2 3.82 15.46 -32.76
CA GLY A 2 2.80 15.67 -33.78
C GLY A 2 1.38 15.40 -33.26
N GLN A 3 0.41 16.13 -33.79
CA GLN A 3 -1.01 15.91 -33.49
C GLN A 3 -1.46 14.59 -34.11
N ILE A 4 -2.07 13.71 -33.32
CA ILE A 4 -2.71 12.50 -33.85
C ILE A 4 -4.02 12.90 -34.52
N LEU A 5 -4.10 12.70 -35.83
CA LEU A 5 -5.31 13.00 -36.62
C LEU A 5 -6.28 11.81 -36.56
N HIS A 6 -7.53 12.09 -36.20
CA HIS A 6 -8.60 11.12 -36.44
C HIS A 6 -8.80 10.92 -37.95
N GLY A 7 -9.00 9.69 -38.42
CA GLY A 7 -9.11 9.37 -39.86
C GLY A 7 -10.16 10.16 -40.64
N SER A 8 -11.16 10.76 -39.97
CA SER A 8 -12.17 11.65 -40.55
C SER A 8 -11.87 13.13 -40.37
N ALA A 9 -10.76 13.52 -39.71
CA ALA A 9 -10.40 14.91 -39.52
C ALA A 9 -9.89 15.55 -40.81
N ARG A 10 -10.59 16.56 -41.29
CA ARG A 10 -10.21 17.34 -42.51
C ARG A 10 -9.48 18.65 -42.23
N THR A 11 -9.40 19.03 -40.96
CA THR A 11 -8.73 20.26 -40.52
C THR A 11 -7.65 19.92 -39.51
N THR A 12 -6.40 20.30 -39.83
CA THR A 12 -5.25 20.22 -38.93
C THR A 12 -5.10 21.53 -38.18
N GLU A 13 -4.31 21.55 -37.10
CA GLU A 13 -3.97 22.79 -36.41
C GLU A 13 -3.35 23.84 -37.33
N ALA A 14 -2.50 23.39 -38.26
CA ALA A 14 -1.90 24.27 -39.30
C ALA A 14 -2.95 24.89 -40.22
N VAL A 15 -3.93 24.11 -40.69
CA VAL A 15 -5.05 24.60 -41.52
C VAL A 15 -5.92 25.59 -40.71
N CYS A 16 -6.24 25.29 -39.46
CA CYS A 16 -6.99 26.18 -38.61
C CYS A 16 -6.30 27.53 -38.40
N ARG A 17 -4.98 27.51 -38.15
CA ARG A 17 -4.14 28.69 -38.01
C ARG A 17 -4.08 29.49 -39.34
N ALA A 18 -3.91 28.83 -40.49
CA ALA A 18 -3.96 29.47 -41.77
C ALA A 18 -5.29 30.15 -42.06
N ILE A 19 -6.43 29.54 -41.69
CA ILE A 19 -7.77 30.14 -41.79
C ILE A 19 -7.90 31.40 -40.92
N GLN A 20 -7.40 31.36 -39.70
CA GLN A 20 -7.47 32.49 -38.75
C GLN A 20 -6.72 33.71 -39.25
N HIS A 21 -5.54 33.52 -39.83
CA HIS A 21 -4.69 34.62 -40.31
C HIS A 21 -4.97 35.03 -41.76
N SER A 22 -5.82 34.31 -42.49
CA SER A 22 -6.13 34.63 -43.88
C SER A 22 -7.11 35.78 -44.03
N GLN A 23 -6.87 36.65 -44.97
CA GLN A 23 -7.78 37.74 -45.37
C GLN A 23 -8.76 37.34 -46.50
N GLU A 24 -8.64 36.11 -47.02
CA GLU A 24 -9.51 35.62 -48.08
C GLU A 24 -10.96 35.40 -47.60
N SER A 25 -11.88 35.43 -48.60
CA SER A 25 -13.30 35.20 -48.30
C SER A 25 -13.58 33.79 -47.82
N LEU A 26 -14.66 33.63 -47.05
CA LEU A 26 -15.08 32.31 -46.50
C LEU A 26 -15.28 31.27 -47.63
N ARG A 27 -15.77 31.74 -48.80
CA ARG A 27 -16.03 30.87 -49.95
C ARG A 27 -14.72 30.33 -50.57
N VAL A 28 -13.72 31.17 -50.69
CA VAL A 28 -12.40 30.82 -51.26
C VAL A 28 -11.68 29.84 -50.34
N LEU A 29 -11.64 30.11 -49.02
CA LEU A 29 -11.04 29.22 -48.03
C LEU A 29 -11.77 27.88 -47.93
N ALA A 30 -13.10 27.88 -48.03
CA ALA A 30 -13.89 26.66 -48.04
C ALA A 30 -13.55 25.75 -49.21
N LYS A 31 -13.39 26.34 -50.41
CA LYS A 31 -12.97 25.63 -51.65
C LYS A 31 -11.52 25.13 -51.54
N ARG A 32 -10.59 25.98 -51.05
CA ARG A 32 -9.16 25.64 -50.88
C ARG A 32 -8.94 24.45 -49.99
N TYR A 33 -9.61 24.41 -48.83
CA TYR A 33 -9.40 23.37 -47.80
C TYR A 33 -10.45 22.23 -47.85
N GLY A 34 -11.37 22.25 -48.82
CA GLY A 34 -12.39 21.22 -48.99
C GLY A 34 -13.36 21.10 -47.81
N ILE A 35 -13.64 22.21 -47.11
CA ILE A 35 -14.50 22.26 -45.90
C ILE A 35 -15.68 23.19 -46.10
N LYS A 36 -16.73 23.04 -45.24
CA LYS A 36 -17.91 23.88 -45.33
C LYS A 36 -17.60 25.33 -44.91
N GLN A 37 -18.23 26.34 -45.55
CA GLN A 37 -18.07 27.76 -45.18
C GLN A 37 -18.38 28.03 -43.72
N LYS A 38 -19.39 27.33 -43.12
CA LYS A 38 -19.72 27.43 -41.69
C LYS A 38 -18.51 27.01 -40.82
N THR A 39 -17.74 26.00 -41.23
CA THR A 39 -16.51 25.56 -40.53
C THR A 39 -15.43 26.61 -40.61
N VAL A 40 -15.23 27.25 -41.79
CA VAL A 40 -14.28 28.35 -41.96
C VAL A 40 -14.68 29.54 -41.05
N ALA A 41 -15.95 29.94 -41.05
CA ALA A 41 -16.47 31.02 -40.21
C ALA A 41 -16.25 30.73 -38.72
N LYS A 42 -16.49 29.49 -38.31
CA LYS A 42 -16.22 29.01 -36.91
C LYS A 42 -14.76 29.23 -36.57
N TRP A 43 -13.82 28.79 -37.42
CA TRP A 43 -12.38 28.94 -37.15
C TRP A 43 -11.89 30.38 -37.21
N LYS A 44 -12.43 31.22 -38.07
CA LYS A 44 -12.11 32.66 -38.10
C LYS A 44 -12.52 33.40 -36.83
N ARG A 45 -13.60 32.97 -36.16
CA ARG A 45 -14.06 33.56 -34.89
C ARG A 45 -13.29 33.08 -33.64
N ARG A 46 -12.54 31.99 -33.77
CA ARG A 46 -11.81 31.42 -32.64
C ARG A 46 -10.43 32.06 -32.49
N THR A 47 -10.01 32.27 -31.26
CA THR A 47 -8.66 32.72 -30.93
C THR A 47 -7.67 31.55 -30.77
N ALA A 48 -8.18 30.35 -30.42
CA ALA A 48 -7.38 29.15 -30.23
C ALA A 48 -7.58 28.14 -31.38
N VAL A 49 -6.50 27.46 -31.78
CA VAL A 49 -6.53 26.42 -32.82
C VAL A 49 -6.80 25.02 -32.27
N LYS A 50 -6.71 24.83 -30.95
CA LYS A 50 -6.99 23.55 -30.30
C LYS A 50 -8.49 23.24 -30.29
N ASP A 51 -8.85 21.97 -30.46
CA ASP A 51 -10.22 21.53 -30.30
C ASP A 51 -10.72 21.75 -28.86
N LEU A 52 -11.97 22.20 -28.76
CA LEU A 52 -12.62 22.31 -27.46
C LEU A 52 -13.01 20.91 -26.98
N PRO A 53 -12.98 20.69 -25.63
CA PRO A 53 -13.48 19.45 -25.06
C PRO A 53 -14.90 19.16 -25.56
N THR A 54 -15.14 17.93 -26.01
CA THR A 54 -16.45 17.50 -26.58
C THR A 54 -17.40 16.96 -25.50
N GLY A 55 -16.93 16.82 -24.26
CA GLY A 55 -17.75 16.36 -23.13
C GLY A 55 -18.73 17.41 -22.61
N PRO A 56 -19.66 17.03 -21.76
CA PRO A 56 -20.55 17.96 -21.06
C PRO A 56 -19.72 18.94 -20.22
N LYS A 57 -20.16 20.19 -20.11
CA LYS A 57 -19.49 21.22 -19.28
C LYS A 57 -19.50 20.80 -17.80
N ASP A 58 -20.63 20.31 -17.34
CA ASP A 58 -20.83 19.78 -15.98
C ASP A 58 -21.01 18.26 -16.07
N ALA A 59 -19.90 17.55 -15.82
CA ALA A 59 -19.91 16.09 -15.85
C ALA A 59 -20.46 15.53 -14.54
N HIS A 60 -21.60 14.84 -14.59
CA HIS A 60 -22.20 14.12 -13.46
C HIS A 60 -22.23 12.62 -13.70
N SER A 61 -22.46 11.85 -12.66
CA SER A 61 -22.59 10.40 -12.78
C SER A 61 -23.96 10.01 -13.33
N THR A 62 -23.99 8.97 -14.15
CA THR A 62 -25.24 8.30 -14.56
C THR A 62 -25.51 7.04 -13.74
N THR A 63 -24.55 6.61 -12.93
CA THR A 63 -24.58 5.34 -12.18
C THR A 63 -24.53 5.52 -10.67
N LEU A 64 -23.96 6.63 -10.17
CA LEU A 64 -23.86 6.94 -8.74
C LEU A 64 -24.78 8.09 -8.41
N SER A 65 -25.50 8.02 -7.29
CA SER A 65 -26.25 9.14 -6.75
C SER A 65 -25.31 10.21 -6.18
N ILE A 66 -25.86 11.39 -5.88
CA ILE A 66 -25.07 12.49 -5.28
C ILE A 66 -24.52 12.07 -3.90
N GLU A 67 -25.33 11.36 -3.12
CA GLU A 67 -24.96 10.86 -1.80
C GLU A 67 -23.85 9.80 -1.90
N GLU A 68 -23.96 8.89 -2.86
CA GLU A 68 -22.94 7.87 -3.10
C GLU A 68 -21.62 8.47 -3.57
N GLU A 69 -21.67 9.50 -4.42
CA GLU A 69 -20.47 10.25 -4.80
C GLU A 69 -19.84 10.94 -3.58
N ALA A 70 -20.65 11.55 -2.72
CA ALA A 70 -20.16 12.19 -1.50
C ALA A 70 -19.46 11.17 -0.57
N ILE A 71 -20.04 9.98 -0.41
CA ILE A 71 -19.43 8.88 0.36
C ILE A 71 -18.09 8.47 -0.25
N VAL A 72 -18.03 8.26 -1.57
CA VAL A 72 -16.78 7.89 -2.28
C VAL A 72 -15.71 8.96 -2.08
N VAL A 73 -16.05 10.22 -2.24
CA VAL A 73 -15.12 11.36 -2.11
C VAL A 73 -14.61 11.49 -0.69
N ALA A 74 -15.49 11.44 0.30
CA ALA A 74 -15.14 11.51 1.72
C ALA A 74 -14.21 10.34 2.09
N PHE A 75 -14.59 9.11 1.73
CA PHE A 75 -13.80 7.92 2.00
C PHE A 75 -12.39 8.03 1.40
N ARG A 76 -12.28 8.43 0.12
CA ARG A 76 -10.99 8.57 -0.56
C ARG A 76 -10.10 9.64 0.09
N ARG A 77 -10.66 10.80 0.43
CA ARG A 77 -9.91 11.92 1.06
C ARG A 77 -9.39 11.56 2.44
N HIS A 78 -10.18 10.86 3.23
CA HIS A 78 -9.80 10.50 4.60
C HIS A 78 -8.84 9.31 4.66
N THR A 79 -9.07 8.28 3.83
CA THR A 79 -8.28 7.04 3.91
C THR A 79 -7.02 7.05 3.05
N LEU A 80 -6.98 7.83 1.97
CA LEU A 80 -5.92 7.86 0.96
C LEU A 80 -5.59 6.45 0.40
N LEU A 81 -6.56 5.54 0.39
CA LEU A 81 -6.37 4.18 -0.10
C LEU A 81 -6.26 4.15 -1.63
N PRO A 82 -5.51 3.22 -2.23
CA PRO A 82 -5.51 2.98 -3.67
C PRO A 82 -6.91 2.70 -4.22
N LEU A 83 -7.11 2.92 -5.54
CA LEU A 83 -8.41 2.77 -6.21
C LEU A 83 -9.09 1.43 -5.93
N ASP A 84 -8.34 0.33 -6.06
CA ASP A 84 -8.90 -1.01 -5.89
C ASP A 84 -9.24 -1.31 -4.42
N ASP A 85 -8.46 -0.79 -3.47
CA ASP A 85 -8.74 -0.92 -2.04
C ASP A 85 -9.99 -0.11 -1.65
N CYS A 86 -10.16 1.10 -2.23
CA CYS A 86 -11.41 1.88 -2.09
C CYS A 86 -12.61 1.12 -2.66
N LEU A 87 -12.46 0.49 -3.82
CA LEU A 87 -13.53 -0.29 -4.44
C LEU A 87 -14.00 -1.40 -3.50
N TYR A 88 -13.07 -2.23 -3.02
CA TYR A 88 -13.42 -3.36 -2.16
C TYR A 88 -14.03 -2.92 -0.82
N ALA A 89 -13.56 -1.82 -0.25
CA ALA A 89 -14.13 -1.31 0.99
C ALA A 89 -15.56 -0.76 0.80
N LEU A 90 -15.81 -0.07 -0.32
CA LEU A 90 -17.09 0.59 -0.57
C LEU A 90 -18.15 -0.33 -1.19
N GLN A 91 -17.77 -1.47 -1.81
CA GLN A 91 -18.73 -2.41 -2.40
C GLN A 91 -19.73 -3.00 -1.39
N ALA A 92 -19.38 -3.05 -0.10
CA ALA A 92 -20.31 -3.49 0.94
C ALA A 92 -21.50 -2.51 1.12
N THR A 93 -21.23 -1.21 0.93
CA THR A 93 -22.23 -0.12 1.08
C THR A 93 -22.87 0.21 -0.28
N ILE A 94 -22.08 0.31 -1.35
CA ILE A 94 -22.53 0.65 -2.70
C ILE A 94 -22.33 -0.59 -3.59
N ARG A 95 -23.32 -1.49 -3.59
CA ARG A 95 -23.22 -2.83 -4.23
C ARG A 95 -22.97 -2.78 -5.74
N HIS A 96 -23.49 -1.77 -6.43
CA HIS A 96 -23.33 -1.59 -7.87
C HIS A 96 -22.06 -0.81 -8.25
N LEU A 97 -21.22 -0.45 -7.26
CA LEU A 97 -19.99 0.27 -7.51
C LEU A 97 -19.02 -0.58 -8.35
N THR A 98 -18.67 -0.07 -9.52
CA THR A 98 -17.69 -0.68 -10.40
C THR A 98 -16.38 0.09 -10.35
N ARG A 99 -15.27 -0.56 -10.74
CA ARG A 99 -13.98 0.11 -10.84
C ARG A 99 -14.02 1.34 -11.77
N SER A 100 -14.80 1.26 -12.85
CA SER A 100 -14.93 2.34 -13.83
C SER A 100 -15.74 3.51 -13.30
N SER A 101 -16.87 3.26 -12.61
CA SER A 101 -17.69 4.32 -12.01
C SER A 101 -16.94 5.02 -10.89
N LEU A 102 -16.23 4.27 -10.03
CA LEU A 102 -15.37 4.80 -8.99
C LEU A 102 -14.25 5.69 -9.58
N HIS A 103 -13.51 5.20 -10.60
CA HIS A 103 -12.43 5.97 -11.20
C HIS A 103 -12.93 7.28 -11.83
N ARG A 104 -14.07 7.25 -12.55
CA ARG A 104 -14.66 8.45 -13.15
C ARG A 104 -15.11 9.43 -12.08
N CYS A 105 -15.71 8.96 -10.97
CA CYS A 105 -16.06 9.80 -9.82
C CYS A 105 -14.82 10.50 -9.26
N LEU A 106 -13.76 9.75 -8.95
CA LEU A 106 -12.50 10.31 -8.44
C LEU A 106 -11.83 11.28 -9.43
N GLN A 107 -11.97 11.07 -10.75
CA GLN A 107 -11.49 12.01 -11.77
C GLN A 107 -12.27 13.31 -11.78
N ARG A 108 -13.60 13.27 -11.68
CA ARG A 108 -14.46 14.47 -11.63
C ARG A 108 -14.10 15.36 -10.44
N HIS A 109 -13.76 14.73 -9.30
CA HIS A 109 -13.40 15.43 -8.07
C HIS A 109 -11.89 15.68 -7.93
N GLU A 110 -11.08 15.47 -8.98
CA GLU A 110 -9.63 15.72 -9.04
C GLU A 110 -8.79 14.96 -8.00
N ILE A 111 -9.34 13.86 -7.46
CA ILE A 111 -8.69 13.01 -6.44
C ILE A 111 -8.36 11.60 -6.95
N SER A 112 -8.30 11.42 -8.27
CA SER A 112 -7.96 10.13 -8.87
C SER A 112 -6.52 9.69 -8.60
N ARG A 113 -5.60 10.64 -8.48
CA ARG A 113 -4.20 10.39 -8.11
C ARG A 113 -4.02 10.59 -6.62
N LEU A 114 -3.26 9.69 -6.00
CA LEU A 114 -2.77 9.93 -4.64
C LEU A 114 -1.68 10.99 -4.68
N PRO A 115 -1.51 11.78 -3.60
CA PRO A 115 -0.35 12.66 -3.48
C PRO A 115 0.93 11.86 -3.74
N GLU A 116 1.78 12.35 -4.63
CA GLU A 116 3.03 11.67 -4.94
C GLU A 116 3.96 11.76 -3.72
N VAL A 117 4.31 10.57 -3.20
CA VAL A 117 5.50 10.43 -2.37
C VAL A 117 6.64 10.16 -3.34
N THR A 118 7.51 11.12 -3.49
CA THR A 118 8.68 11.08 -4.39
C THR A 118 9.50 9.81 -4.17
N GLY A 119 9.59 8.96 -5.17
CA GLY A 119 10.42 7.75 -5.19
C GLY A 119 10.28 6.98 -6.49
N ASP A 120 11.40 6.67 -7.12
CA ASP A 120 11.54 6.00 -8.41
C ASP A 120 10.82 4.65 -8.48
N LYS A 121 10.13 4.40 -9.59
CA LYS A 121 9.42 3.14 -9.87
C LYS A 121 10.29 2.23 -10.72
N GLU A 122 10.90 1.22 -10.09
CA GLU A 122 11.55 0.12 -10.83
C GLU A 122 10.54 -0.91 -11.38
N PRO A 123 10.87 -1.62 -12.49
CA PRO A 123 9.99 -2.62 -13.11
C PRO A 123 9.77 -3.84 -12.22
N LYS A 124 8.53 -4.29 -12.13
CA LYS A 124 8.07 -5.34 -11.22
C LYS A 124 8.53 -6.74 -11.68
N LYS A 125 9.49 -7.35 -10.99
CA LYS A 125 9.80 -8.79 -11.12
C LYS A 125 8.73 -9.63 -10.42
N LYS A 126 8.30 -10.74 -11.05
CA LYS A 126 7.37 -11.71 -10.42
C LYS A 126 8.08 -12.45 -9.29
N PHE A 127 7.53 -12.39 -8.10
CA PHE A 127 8.07 -13.10 -6.92
C PHE A 127 7.57 -14.55 -6.86
N LYS A 128 8.41 -15.45 -6.32
CA LYS A 128 8.00 -16.82 -6.00
C LYS A 128 6.83 -16.83 -5.00
N THR A 129 5.89 -17.73 -5.20
CA THR A 129 4.82 -17.99 -4.23
C THR A 129 5.36 -18.86 -3.09
N TYR A 130 4.98 -18.53 -1.87
CA TYR A 130 5.35 -19.30 -0.67
C TYR A 130 4.08 -19.65 0.10
N PRO A 131 4.08 -20.75 0.87
CA PRO A 131 2.99 -21.03 1.77
C PRO A 131 2.90 -19.97 2.90
N ILE A 132 1.76 -19.95 3.60
CA ILE A 132 1.59 -19.09 4.78
C ILE A 132 2.61 -19.45 5.86
N GLY A 133 3.13 -18.44 6.60
CA GLY A 133 4.16 -18.64 7.62
C GLY A 133 5.58 -18.28 7.17
N TYR A 134 5.73 -17.56 6.07
CA TYR A 134 6.99 -16.94 5.65
C TYR A 134 6.98 -15.45 6.02
N PHE A 135 7.69 -15.08 7.05
CA PHE A 135 7.75 -13.70 7.52
C PHE A 135 9.01 -12.97 7.08
N HIS A 136 8.84 -11.71 6.71
CA HIS A 136 9.92 -10.74 6.63
C HIS A 136 9.89 -9.88 7.88
N ILE A 137 11.03 -9.71 8.53
CA ILE A 137 11.17 -8.85 9.72
C ILE A 137 12.14 -7.72 9.38
N ASP A 138 11.79 -6.51 9.85
CA ASP A 138 12.61 -5.31 9.71
C ASP A 138 12.49 -4.44 10.95
N ILE A 139 13.49 -3.60 11.19
CA ILE A 139 13.53 -2.66 12.31
C ILE A 139 13.66 -1.26 11.73
N ALA A 140 12.80 -0.35 12.21
CA ALA A 140 12.83 1.03 11.80
C ALA A 140 12.84 1.95 13.00
N GLU A 141 13.64 2.99 12.98
CA GLU A 141 13.62 4.02 14.01
C GLU A 141 12.45 4.98 13.79
N VAL A 142 11.76 5.32 14.88
CA VAL A 142 10.67 6.30 14.95
C VAL A 142 10.88 7.19 16.17
N ARG A 143 10.31 8.40 16.15
CA ARG A 143 10.55 9.39 17.20
C ARG A 143 9.24 10.00 17.71
N THR A 144 9.18 10.22 19.02
CA THR A 144 8.16 11.03 19.71
C THR A 144 8.84 12.19 20.44
N ALA A 145 8.08 13.03 21.13
CA ALA A 145 8.66 14.07 21.97
C ALA A 145 9.47 13.51 23.16
N GLU A 146 9.13 12.31 23.64
CA GLU A 146 9.85 11.60 24.71
C GLU A 146 11.16 10.96 24.25
N GLY A 147 11.44 10.90 22.93
CA GLY A 147 12.67 10.34 22.38
C GLY A 147 12.47 9.32 21.27
N ASN A 148 13.52 8.54 21.01
CA ASN A 148 13.55 7.56 19.95
C ASN A 148 12.96 6.22 20.42
N LEU A 149 12.25 5.56 19.51
CA LEU A 149 11.76 4.19 19.63
C LEU A 149 12.19 3.38 18.41
N TYR A 150 12.24 2.08 18.58
CA TYR A 150 12.51 1.14 17.51
C TYR A 150 11.23 0.34 17.21
N LEU A 151 10.74 0.50 15.98
CA LEU A 151 9.61 -0.22 15.45
C LEU A 151 10.09 -1.55 14.85
N TYR A 152 9.80 -2.65 15.51
CA TYR A 152 9.93 -3.99 14.95
C TYR A 152 8.66 -4.30 14.15
N LEU A 153 8.84 -4.70 12.92
CA LEU A 153 7.75 -5.04 12.00
C LEU A 153 7.99 -6.41 11.39
N ALA A 154 7.01 -7.27 11.45
CA ALA A 154 6.94 -8.52 10.72
C ALA A 154 5.76 -8.51 9.75
N ILE A 155 5.95 -8.99 8.52
CA ILE A 155 4.88 -9.18 7.54
C ILE A 155 4.95 -10.57 6.93
N ASP A 156 3.83 -11.31 6.98
CA ASP A 156 3.72 -12.58 6.26
C ASP A 156 3.66 -12.31 4.75
N ARG A 157 4.54 -12.98 4.04
CA ARG A 157 4.68 -12.78 2.59
C ARG A 157 3.43 -13.18 1.82
N THR A 158 2.66 -14.12 2.33
CA THR A 158 1.49 -14.71 1.66
C THR A 158 0.19 -14.07 2.11
N SER A 159 -0.12 -14.09 3.39
CA SER A 159 -1.34 -13.50 3.94
C SER A 159 -1.30 -11.98 4.04
N LYS A 160 -0.11 -11.36 3.95
CA LYS A 160 0.11 -9.91 4.20
C LYS A 160 -0.20 -9.49 5.63
N PHE A 161 -0.42 -10.43 6.54
CA PHE A 161 -0.64 -10.13 7.95
C PHE A 161 0.59 -9.43 8.52
N ALA A 162 0.36 -8.30 9.18
CA ALA A 162 1.40 -7.49 9.79
C ALA A 162 1.35 -7.61 11.31
N PHE A 163 2.52 -7.72 11.93
CA PHE A 163 2.69 -7.68 13.39
C PHE A 163 3.75 -6.64 13.73
N VAL A 164 3.50 -5.82 14.74
CA VAL A 164 4.38 -4.73 15.14
C VAL A 164 4.60 -4.69 16.64
N GLN A 165 5.75 -4.19 17.03
CA GLN A 165 6.09 -3.90 18.43
C GLN A 165 7.02 -2.69 18.50
N LEU A 166 6.77 -1.79 19.43
CA LEU A 166 7.67 -0.67 19.74
C LEU A 166 8.51 -1.00 20.97
N VAL A 167 9.80 -0.72 20.89
CA VAL A 167 10.73 -0.90 22.00
C VAL A 167 11.64 0.31 22.15
N THR A 168 12.04 0.61 23.36
CA THR A 168 12.95 1.75 23.67
C THR A 168 14.41 1.43 23.34
N LYS A 169 14.79 0.16 23.41
CA LYS A 169 16.16 -0.30 23.10
C LYS A 169 16.12 -1.46 22.13
N THR A 170 16.92 -1.36 21.07
CA THR A 170 17.09 -2.46 20.11
C THR A 170 18.31 -3.31 20.48
N GLY A 171 18.23 -4.61 20.22
CA GLY A 171 19.30 -5.55 20.49
C GLY A 171 18.89 -7.00 20.27
N ARG A 172 19.78 -7.94 20.58
CA ARG A 172 19.56 -9.40 20.40
C ARG A 172 18.39 -9.88 21.26
N THR A 173 18.29 -9.39 22.49
CA THR A 173 17.20 -9.75 23.43
C THR A 173 15.86 -9.24 22.92
N SER A 174 15.80 -7.98 22.48
CA SER A 174 14.56 -7.39 21.93
C SER A 174 14.11 -8.11 20.67
N ALA A 175 15.03 -8.47 19.77
CA ALA A 175 14.73 -9.24 18.56
C ALA A 175 14.21 -10.65 18.87
N SER A 176 14.83 -11.34 19.83
CA SER A 176 14.38 -12.65 20.30
C SER A 176 12.99 -12.58 20.97
N ALA A 177 12.75 -11.57 21.81
CA ALA A 177 11.45 -11.35 22.46
C ALA A 177 10.35 -11.03 21.43
N PHE A 178 10.67 -10.21 20.42
CA PHE A 178 9.78 -9.91 19.31
C PHE A 178 9.37 -11.18 18.54
N LEU A 179 10.32 -12.07 18.23
CA LEU A 179 10.02 -13.34 17.56
C LEU A 179 9.07 -14.22 18.39
N VAL A 180 9.27 -14.31 19.72
CA VAL A 180 8.36 -15.05 20.61
C VAL A 180 6.97 -14.45 20.59
N ALA A 181 6.86 -13.13 20.67
CA ALA A 181 5.58 -12.42 20.59
C ALA A 181 4.88 -12.66 19.23
N LEU A 182 5.62 -12.60 18.13
CA LEU A 182 5.11 -12.91 16.78
C LEU A 182 4.59 -14.35 16.69
N ILE A 183 5.36 -15.34 17.18
CA ILE A 183 4.95 -16.75 17.21
C ILE A 183 3.63 -16.92 17.98
N SER A 184 3.46 -16.20 19.07
CA SER A 184 2.23 -16.27 19.89
C SER A 184 1.04 -15.56 19.23
N ALA A 185 1.29 -14.50 18.46
CA ALA A 185 0.25 -13.68 17.85
C ALA A 185 -0.43 -14.33 16.63
N VAL A 186 0.27 -15.22 15.92
CA VAL A 186 -0.29 -15.82 14.70
C VAL A 186 -0.86 -17.22 14.96
N PRO A 187 -2.02 -17.59 14.35
CA PRO A 187 -2.68 -18.88 14.59
C PRO A 187 -2.04 -20.05 13.84
N TYR A 188 -1.04 -19.79 12.99
CA TYR A 188 -0.38 -20.80 12.16
C TYR A 188 1.11 -20.93 12.49
N LYS A 189 1.72 -22.01 11.97
CA LYS A 189 3.15 -22.28 12.17
C LYS A 189 3.98 -21.37 11.27
N ILE A 190 4.96 -20.69 11.86
CA ILE A 190 5.99 -19.95 11.11
C ILE A 190 7.05 -20.98 10.71
N HIS A 191 7.36 -21.04 9.43
CA HIS A 191 8.38 -21.96 8.92
C HIS A 191 9.67 -21.28 8.49
N THR A 192 9.60 -20.00 8.10
CA THR A 192 10.77 -19.24 7.64
C THR A 192 10.64 -17.79 8.08
N VAL A 193 11.74 -17.24 8.55
CA VAL A 193 11.89 -15.81 8.83
C VAL A 193 13.04 -15.26 8.01
N LEU A 194 12.82 -14.15 7.30
CA LEU A 194 13.84 -13.41 6.56
C LEU A 194 14.10 -12.08 7.25
N THR A 195 15.37 -11.83 7.62
CA THR A 195 15.82 -10.56 8.21
C THR A 195 16.95 -9.95 7.39
N ASP A 196 17.34 -8.74 7.71
CA ASP A 196 18.61 -8.18 7.27
C ASP A 196 19.78 -8.78 8.08
N SER A 197 21.00 -8.36 7.76
CA SER A 197 22.22 -8.79 8.45
C SER A 197 22.57 -7.90 9.66
N GLY A 198 21.57 -7.28 10.28
CA GLY A 198 21.74 -6.46 11.48
C GLY A 198 22.22 -7.26 12.68
N ILE A 199 22.99 -6.62 13.57
CA ILE A 199 23.53 -7.26 14.79
C ILE A 199 22.45 -7.77 15.76
N GLN A 200 21.22 -7.35 15.57
CA GLN A 200 20.03 -7.81 16.31
C GLN A 200 19.65 -9.24 15.92
N PHE A 201 19.95 -9.63 14.67
CA PHE A 201 19.51 -10.89 14.08
C PHE A 201 20.65 -11.89 13.83
N THR A 202 21.88 -11.40 13.64
CA THR A 202 23.05 -12.26 13.36
C THR A 202 24.34 -11.64 13.87
N PHE A 203 25.39 -12.44 13.96
CA PHE A 203 26.72 -11.92 14.25
C PHE A 203 27.30 -11.18 13.03
N PRO A 204 28.06 -10.09 13.24
CA PRO A 204 28.84 -9.47 12.18
C PRO A 204 29.80 -10.48 11.53
N PRO A 205 30.13 -10.35 10.23
CA PRO A 205 31.01 -11.29 9.52
C PRO A 205 32.35 -11.51 10.22
N ARG A 206 32.90 -10.51 10.91
CA ARG A 206 34.18 -10.63 11.68
C ARG A 206 34.14 -11.67 12.80
N TYR A 207 32.92 -12.08 13.25
CA TYR A 207 32.74 -13.10 14.29
C TYR A 207 32.27 -14.44 13.71
N ALA A 208 32.10 -14.54 12.39
CA ALA A 208 31.71 -15.78 11.71
C ALA A 208 32.97 -16.64 11.43
N ASP A 209 34.09 -16.00 11.04
CA ASP A 209 35.31 -16.67 10.64
C ASP A 209 36.54 -16.01 11.28
N GLY A 210 37.59 -16.79 11.52
CA GLY A 210 38.89 -16.31 12.00
C GLY A 210 39.10 -16.39 13.52
N PRO A 211 40.17 -15.74 14.05
CA PRO A 211 40.56 -15.87 15.47
C PRO A 211 39.51 -15.34 16.48
N THR A 212 38.62 -14.50 16.05
CA THR A 212 37.53 -13.92 16.87
C THR A 212 36.20 -14.60 16.61
N ALA A 213 36.19 -15.75 15.92
CA ALA A 213 34.94 -16.48 15.64
C ALA A 213 34.20 -16.84 16.94
N THR A 214 32.89 -16.60 16.94
CA THR A 214 32.02 -16.92 18.06
C THR A 214 31.43 -18.31 17.83
N TYR A 215 31.82 -19.27 18.66
CA TYR A 215 31.28 -20.64 18.61
C TYR A 215 29.85 -20.73 19.17
N MET A 216 29.36 -19.67 19.80
CA MET A 216 28.00 -19.63 20.33
C MET A 216 27.02 -19.23 19.22
N MET A 217 25.89 -19.94 19.18
CA MET A 217 24.78 -19.57 18.29
C MET A 217 24.21 -18.21 18.67
N HIS A 218 23.84 -17.38 17.69
CA HIS A 218 23.19 -16.11 17.95
C HIS A 218 21.82 -16.34 18.60
N MET A 219 21.44 -15.51 19.59
CA MET A 219 20.20 -15.67 20.37
C MET A 219 18.96 -15.75 19.48
N PHE A 220 18.91 -15.00 18.38
CA PHE A 220 17.80 -15.03 17.44
C PHE A 220 17.74 -16.36 16.69
N ASP A 221 18.90 -16.88 16.23
CA ASP A 221 18.99 -18.18 15.55
C ASP A 221 18.62 -19.33 16.50
N MET A 222 19.08 -19.26 17.75
CA MET A 222 18.69 -20.23 18.77
C MET A 222 17.19 -20.26 18.97
N ARG A 223 16.55 -19.08 19.06
CA ARG A 223 15.09 -18.97 19.18
C ARG A 223 14.35 -19.49 17.96
N CYS A 224 14.89 -19.27 16.75
CA CYS A 224 14.35 -19.85 15.53
C CYS A 224 14.45 -21.39 15.57
N LEU A 225 15.60 -21.95 15.95
CA LEU A 225 15.83 -23.39 16.02
C LEU A 225 14.88 -24.07 17.02
N GLU A 226 14.73 -23.51 18.22
CA GLU A 226 13.80 -24.00 19.24
C GLU A 226 12.35 -24.12 18.76
N ASN A 227 11.95 -23.28 17.81
CA ASN A 227 10.61 -23.25 17.25
C ASN A 227 10.48 -23.89 15.87
N GLY A 228 11.55 -24.55 15.37
CA GLY A 228 11.57 -25.18 14.06
C GLY A 228 11.44 -24.19 12.89
N ILE A 229 11.96 -22.98 13.07
CA ILE A 229 11.90 -21.88 12.08
C ILE A 229 13.24 -21.77 11.37
N GLU A 230 13.21 -21.78 10.05
CA GLU A 230 14.37 -21.48 9.22
C GLU A 230 14.65 -19.97 9.22
N HIS A 231 15.80 -19.56 9.73
CA HIS A 231 16.24 -18.16 9.64
C HIS A 231 17.05 -17.95 8.37
N ARG A 232 16.65 -16.98 7.56
CA ARG A 232 17.34 -16.56 6.33
C ARG A 232 17.75 -15.11 6.42
N LEU A 233 18.94 -14.79 5.94
CA LEU A 233 19.41 -13.42 5.79
C LEU A 233 19.17 -12.93 4.37
N THR A 234 18.88 -11.63 4.22
CA THR A 234 18.84 -10.97 2.91
C THR A 234 20.23 -10.99 2.28
N LYS A 235 20.28 -11.29 0.98
CA LYS A 235 21.55 -11.26 0.25
C LYS A 235 22.07 -9.83 0.16
N ILE A 236 23.34 -9.64 0.43
CA ILE A 236 24.06 -8.37 0.26
C ILE A 236 23.86 -7.89 -1.20
N LYS A 237 23.56 -6.61 -1.41
CA LYS A 237 23.28 -5.99 -2.72
C LYS A 237 22.03 -6.50 -3.47
N HIS A 238 21.06 -7.14 -2.75
CA HIS A 238 19.79 -7.55 -3.33
C HIS A 238 18.59 -6.94 -2.58
N PRO A 239 18.40 -5.61 -2.60
CA PRO A 239 17.37 -4.89 -1.81
C PRO A 239 15.95 -5.36 -2.12
N TRP A 240 15.67 -5.85 -3.33
CA TRP A 240 14.33 -6.33 -3.71
C TRP A 240 13.83 -7.56 -2.91
N THR A 241 14.71 -8.27 -2.19
CA THR A 241 14.28 -9.41 -1.36
C THR A 241 13.48 -8.97 -0.15
N ASN A 242 13.69 -7.75 0.35
CA ASN A 242 13.02 -7.17 1.52
C ASN A 242 11.89 -6.17 1.17
N GLY A 243 11.61 -5.95 -0.11
CA GLY A 243 10.71 -4.91 -0.59
C GLY A 243 9.26 -4.97 -0.08
N GLN A 244 8.80 -6.09 0.52
CA GLN A 244 7.46 -6.15 1.12
C GLN A 244 7.43 -5.50 2.50
N VAL A 245 8.40 -5.81 3.35
CA VAL A 245 8.48 -5.22 4.69
C VAL A 245 8.86 -3.75 4.62
N GLU A 246 9.75 -3.36 3.70
CA GLU A 246 10.09 -1.96 3.45
C GLU A 246 8.86 -1.14 3.02
N ARG A 247 8.01 -1.71 2.15
CA ARG A 247 6.75 -1.08 1.75
C ARG A 247 5.80 -0.94 2.94
N MET A 248 5.70 -1.95 3.79
CA MET A 248 4.85 -1.89 4.97
C MET A 248 5.40 -0.88 5.98
N ASN A 249 6.72 -0.83 6.21
CA ASN A 249 7.37 0.20 7.00
C ASN A 249 7.05 1.60 6.49
N ARG A 250 7.15 1.81 5.18
CA ARG A 250 6.76 3.08 4.54
C ARG A 250 5.30 3.41 4.81
N THR A 251 4.40 2.45 4.59
CA THR A 251 2.95 2.63 4.80
C THR A 251 2.63 2.99 6.24
N ILE A 252 3.25 2.33 7.21
CA ILE A 252 3.09 2.63 8.63
C ILE A 252 3.62 4.04 8.94
N LYS A 253 4.85 4.37 8.52
CA LYS A 253 5.44 5.68 8.76
C LYS A 253 4.63 6.82 8.14
N GLU A 254 4.07 6.62 6.95
CA GLU A 254 3.20 7.59 6.27
C GLU A 254 1.85 7.76 6.98
N ALA A 255 1.31 6.71 7.57
CA ALA A 255 0.08 6.77 8.34
C ALA A 255 0.28 7.33 9.76
N THR A 256 1.49 7.27 10.31
CA THR A 256 1.81 7.65 11.69
C THR A 256 2.80 8.82 11.75
N VAL A 257 4.08 8.54 12.02
CA VAL A 257 5.12 9.52 12.38
C VAL A 257 5.48 10.54 11.29
N LYS A 258 5.16 10.29 10.03
CA LYS A 258 5.31 11.29 8.95
C LYS A 258 4.13 12.24 8.88
N ARG A 259 2.99 11.87 9.43
CA ARG A 259 1.74 12.62 9.35
C ARG A 259 1.39 13.32 10.64
N TYR A 260 1.73 12.71 11.78
CA TYR A 260 1.38 13.20 13.11
C TYR A 260 2.63 13.35 13.99
N ARG A 261 2.58 14.31 14.91
CA ARG A 261 3.52 14.41 16.02
C ARG A 261 2.89 13.77 17.24
N TYR A 262 3.69 13.06 18.02
CA TYR A 262 3.26 12.37 19.22
C TYR A 262 4.03 12.93 20.41
N ASP A 263 3.30 13.32 21.45
CA ASP A 263 3.86 13.84 22.69
C ASP A 263 4.43 12.71 23.55
N SER A 264 3.85 11.52 23.48
CA SER A 264 4.29 10.37 24.27
C SER A 264 4.45 9.10 23.44
N HIS A 265 5.25 8.18 23.95
CA HIS A 265 5.37 6.82 23.41
C HIS A 265 4.04 6.06 23.42
N ALA A 266 3.24 6.27 24.46
CA ALA A 266 1.93 5.64 24.61
C ALA A 266 0.94 6.05 23.49
N GLN A 267 0.92 7.34 23.11
CA GLN A 267 0.08 7.83 22.01
C GLN A 267 0.46 7.16 20.68
N LEU A 268 1.77 7.10 20.37
CA LEU A 268 2.24 6.43 19.15
C LEU A 268 1.89 4.94 19.18
N THR A 269 2.07 4.28 20.31
CA THR A 269 1.78 2.86 20.47
C THR A 269 0.29 2.57 20.23
N ALA A 270 -0.61 3.34 20.84
CA ALA A 270 -2.05 3.19 20.64
C ALA A 270 -2.45 3.38 19.16
N HIS A 271 -2.02 4.47 18.56
CA HIS A 271 -2.33 4.74 17.13
C HIS A 271 -1.74 3.68 16.19
N LEU A 272 -0.54 3.19 16.48
CA LEU A 272 0.09 2.12 15.70
C LEU A 272 -0.70 0.81 15.78
N HIS A 273 -1.19 0.43 16.97
CA HIS A 273 -2.03 -0.74 17.14
C HIS A 273 -3.35 -0.61 16.39
N ASP A 274 -4.04 0.52 16.54
CA ASP A 274 -5.29 0.79 15.81
C ASP A 274 -5.10 0.72 14.29
N PHE A 275 -3.99 1.29 13.79
CA PHE A 275 -3.66 1.23 12.37
C PHE A 275 -3.41 -0.20 11.89
N VAL A 276 -2.63 -0.99 12.63
CA VAL A 276 -2.30 -2.37 12.25
C VAL A 276 -3.52 -3.28 12.35
N ASP A 277 -4.38 -3.07 13.34
CA ASP A 277 -5.65 -3.78 13.45
C ASP A 277 -6.59 -3.43 12.29
N ALA A 278 -6.74 -2.16 11.97
CA ALA A 278 -7.48 -1.74 10.78
C ALA A 278 -6.90 -2.33 9.49
N TYR A 279 -5.58 -2.43 9.38
CA TYR A 279 -4.91 -3.05 8.24
C TYR A 279 -5.18 -4.56 8.16
N ASN A 280 -5.04 -5.28 9.27
CA ASN A 280 -5.17 -6.74 9.29
C ASN A 280 -6.61 -7.22 9.15
N TYR A 281 -7.57 -6.52 9.76
CA TYR A 281 -8.96 -6.95 9.88
C TYR A 281 -9.93 -6.17 9.00
N GLY A 282 -9.60 -4.93 8.63
CA GLY A 282 -10.49 -4.05 7.89
C GLY A 282 -10.07 -3.80 6.44
N ARG A 283 -8.78 -3.67 6.17
CA ARG A 283 -8.29 -3.28 4.84
C ARG A 283 -8.30 -4.44 3.85
N ARG A 284 -9.11 -4.30 2.79
CA ARG A 284 -9.20 -5.27 1.69
C ARG A 284 -8.10 -5.03 0.68
N LEU A 285 -7.33 -6.08 0.35
CA LEU A 285 -6.16 -5.98 -0.51
C LEU A 285 -6.41 -6.62 -1.88
N LYS A 286 -6.04 -5.90 -2.94
CA LYS A 286 -6.08 -6.44 -4.32
C LYS A 286 -5.24 -7.70 -4.48
N THR A 287 -4.08 -7.76 -3.84
CA THR A 287 -3.18 -8.93 -3.88
C THR A 287 -3.80 -10.18 -3.25
N LEU A 288 -4.79 -10.01 -2.38
CA LEU A 288 -5.57 -11.06 -1.75
C LEU A 288 -6.97 -11.22 -2.37
N ARG A 289 -7.17 -10.68 -3.58
CA ARG A 289 -8.45 -10.72 -4.32
C ARG A 289 -9.62 -10.10 -3.55
N GLY A 290 -9.37 -9.00 -2.84
CA GLY A 290 -10.38 -8.28 -2.08
C GLY A 290 -10.62 -8.82 -0.68
N LEU A 291 -9.82 -9.75 -0.20
CA LEU A 291 -9.85 -10.19 1.20
C LEU A 291 -8.95 -9.32 2.07
N THR A 292 -9.29 -9.21 3.35
CA THR A 292 -8.36 -8.69 4.35
C THR A 292 -7.26 -9.73 4.63
N PRO A 293 -6.11 -9.33 5.20
CA PRO A 293 -5.09 -10.28 5.65
C PRO A 293 -5.66 -11.40 6.53
N TYR A 294 -6.55 -11.08 7.46
CA TYR A 294 -7.13 -12.06 8.36
C TYR A 294 -8.19 -12.96 7.70
N GLU A 295 -9.06 -12.42 6.84
CA GLU A 295 -9.98 -13.23 6.03
C GLU A 295 -9.22 -14.23 5.15
N TYR A 296 -8.05 -13.82 4.63
CA TYR A 296 -7.19 -14.71 3.85
C TYR A 296 -6.61 -15.84 4.71
N ILE A 297 -6.21 -15.56 5.96
CA ILE A 297 -5.77 -16.58 6.93
C ILE A 297 -6.89 -17.59 7.17
N CYS A 298 -8.12 -17.14 7.42
CA CYS A 298 -9.29 -18.01 7.59
C CYS A 298 -9.56 -18.87 6.35
N LYS A 299 -9.40 -18.30 5.15
CA LYS A 299 -9.53 -19.05 3.89
C LYS A 299 -8.48 -20.15 3.77
N ILE A 300 -7.21 -19.88 4.11
CA ILE A 300 -6.16 -20.92 4.08
C ILE A 300 -6.41 -22.01 5.14
N TRP A 301 -6.95 -21.65 6.30
CA TRP A 301 -7.35 -22.65 7.29
C TRP A 301 -8.33 -23.68 6.73
N ALA A 302 -9.30 -23.26 5.95
CA ALA A 302 -10.27 -24.16 5.35
C ALA A 302 -9.64 -25.18 4.36
N THR A 303 -8.52 -24.83 3.73
CA THR A 303 -7.84 -25.68 2.73
C THR A 303 -6.62 -26.40 3.30
N GLU A 304 -5.89 -25.81 4.24
CA GLU A 304 -4.63 -26.32 4.78
C GLU A 304 -4.59 -26.28 6.34
N PRO A 305 -5.52 -26.93 7.05
CA PRO A 305 -5.62 -26.82 8.53
C PRO A 305 -4.38 -27.33 9.26
N LYS A 306 -3.62 -28.27 8.68
CA LYS A 306 -2.38 -28.83 9.26
C LYS A 306 -1.27 -27.81 9.50
N ARG A 307 -1.32 -26.66 8.80
CA ARG A 307 -0.36 -25.56 8.98
C ARG A 307 -0.64 -24.71 10.21
N PHE A 308 -1.80 -24.90 10.83
CA PHE A 308 -2.26 -24.06 11.92
C PHE A 308 -2.01 -24.73 13.28
N LYS A 309 -1.85 -23.87 14.28
CA LYS A 309 -1.78 -24.25 15.70
C LYS A 309 -3.15 -24.15 16.37
N LEU A 310 -3.92 -23.16 15.95
CA LEU A 310 -5.23 -22.80 16.49
C LEU A 310 -6.20 -22.49 15.33
N ASN A 311 -7.49 -22.69 15.57
CA ASN A 311 -8.52 -22.28 14.64
C ASN A 311 -8.61 -20.73 14.62
N PRO A 312 -8.35 -20.07 13.48
CA PRO A 312 -8.34 -18.61 13.39
C PRO A 312 -9.72 -17.99 13.64
N HIS A 313 -10.81 -18.70 13.39
CA HIS A 313 -12.17 -18.18 13.65
C HIS A 313 -12.42 -17.87 15.13
N HIS A 314 -11.69 -18.45 16.05
CA HIS A 314 -11.78 -18.14 17.48
C HIS A 314 -11.00 -16.88 17.92
N GLN A 315 -10.26 -16.25 17.03
CA GLN A 315 -9.41 -15.09 17.31
C GLN A 315 -9.89 -13.80 16.65
N ILE A 316 -11.14 -13.74 16.18
CA ILE A 316 -11.69 -12.54 15.54
C ILE A 316 -11.88 -11.45 16.61
N PRO A 317 -11.29 -10.24 16.47
CA PRO A 317 -11.53 -9.12 17.35
C PRO A 317 -13.01 -8.72 17.31
N GLY A 318 -13.60 -8.49 18.48
CA GLY A 318 -15.02 -8.13 18.62
C GLY A 318 -15.93 -9.24 19.11
N LEU A 319 -15.52 -10.52 19.10
CA LEU A 319 -16.24 -11.63 19.74
C LEU A 319 -15.75 -11.96 21.14
N ARG A 320 -14.71 -11.30 21.62
CA ARG A 320 -14.26 -11.42 23.02
C ARG A 320 -14.86 -10.30 23.85
N SER A 321 -15.91 -10.60 24.57
CA SER A 321 -16.24 -9.88 25.81
C SER A 321 -14.95 -9.76 26.63
N SER A 322 -14.62 -8.55 27.03
CA SER A 322 -13.61 -8.06 27.95
C SER A 322 -13.02 -9.11 28.94
N ASN A 323 -12.18 -10.03 28.46
CA ASN A 323 -11.21 -10.70 29.30
C ASN A 323 -9.83 -10.18 28.90
N LYS A 324 -9.32 -9.29 29.74
CA LYS A 324 -7.94 -8.82 29.74
C LYS A 324 -7.01 -10.03 29.60
N MET A 325 -6.51 -10.28 28.39
CA MET A 325 -5.20 -10.91 28.29
C MET A 325 -4.22 -9.88 28.83
N GLY A 326 -3.76 -10.11 30.04
CA GLY A 326 -2.68 -9.36 30.63
C GLY A 326 -1.47 -9.45 29.72
N PHE A 327 -1.22 -8.40 28.97
CA PHE A 327 0.13 -8.08 28.57
C PHE A 327 0.86 -7.84 29.89
N GLY A 328 1.73 -8.79 30.24
CA GLY A 328 2.54 -8.69 31.43
C GLY A 328 3.16 -7.30 31.48
N ALA A 329 2.76 -6.56 32.49
CA ALA A 329 3.43 -5.35 32.88
C ALA A 329 4.87 -5.74 33.21
N PHE A 330 5.77 -5.56 32.25
CA PHE A 330 7.17 -5.49 32.57
C PHE A 330 7.33 -4.22 33.40
N ARG A 331 7.38 -4.39 34.72
CA ARG A 331 7.82 -3.37 35.66
C ARG A 331 9.21 -2.92 35.19
N PHE A 332 9.31 -1.62 34.98
CA PHE A 332 10.58 -0.93 34.87
C PHE A 332 11.32 -1.07 36.21
N ALA A 333 12.48 -1.64 36.18
CA ALA A 333 13.55 -1.44 37.14
C ALA A 333 14.76 -0.94 36.37
#